data_4881bdb9db273012b38bc17d214a2591
#
_entry.id   4881bdb9db273012b38bc17d214a2591
#
_cell.length_a   1.000
_cell.length_b   1.000
_cell.length_c   1.000
_cell.angle_alpha   90.00
_cell.angle_beta   90.00
_cell.angle_gamma   90.00
#
_symmetry.space_group_name_H-M   'P 1'
#
loop_
_entity.id
_entity.type
_entity.pdbx_description
1 polymer ?
#
loop_
_entity_poly.entity_id
_entity_poly.type
_entity_poly.pdbx_seq_one_letter_code
_entity_poly.pdbx_strand_id
1 'polypeptide(L)'
;MKISALNRKLHRAFGGRVTAALADGCIVLRGELDRWDDVVRAGQMAATKYSTCHVVNDITFTGGKDAPMRVPALHDDALDGQTPDVLIIGGGISGVSIARELARQKLDILVVDKECDLALGASGRNDGEVHPGIDLGRGSIKHKYIRRGNAMYDQVCKELDVPFHRVGQ
;
A
#
# COMPACT_ATOMS: atom_id res chain seq x y z
N MET A 1 -31.24 0.22 2.39
CA MET A 1 -31.79 -0.94 1.63
C MET A 1 -31.56 -2.17 2.47
N LYS A 2 -32.51 -3.11 2.46
CA LYS A 2 -32.32 -4.36 3.21
C LYS A 2 -31.22 -5.18 2.50
N ILE A 3 -30.31 -5.80 3.24
CA ILE A 3 -29.25 -6.69 2.73
C ILE A 3 -29.83 -7.75 1.79
N SER A 4 -31.08 -8.17 2.02
CA SER A 4 -31.83 -9.09 1.16
C SER A 4 -32.02 -8.57 -0.29
N ALA A 5 -32.12 -7.27 -0.50
CA ALA A 5 -32.24 -6.71 -1.85
C ALA A 5 -30.87 -6.67 -2.56
N LEU A 6 -29.78 -6.48 -1.83
CA LEU A 6 -28.43 -6.63 -2.36
C LEU A 6 -28.19 -8.08 -2.76
N ASN A 7 -28.51 -9.03 -1.89
CA ASN A 7 -28.36 -10.46 -2.18
C ASN A 7 -29.13 -10.90 -3.42
N ARG A 8 -30.36 -10.41 -3.64
CA ARG A 8 -31.10 -10.70 -4.89
C ARG A 8 -30.38 -10.19 -6.14
N LYS A 9 -29.73 -9.02 -6.05
CA LYS A 9 -28.96 -8.48 -7.18
C LYS A 9 -27.69 -9.29 -7.44
N LEU A 10 -26.96 -9.61 -6.38
CA LEU A 10 -25.76 -10.44 -6.46
C LEU A 10 -26.09 -11.83 -7.01
N HIS A 11 -27.20 -12.42 -6.56
CA HIS A 11 -27.66 -13.71 -7.07
C HIS A 11 -27.94 -13.67 -8.59
N ARG A 12 -28.63 -12.62 -9.07
CA ARG A 12 -28.89 -12.44 -10.51
C ARG A 12 -27.61 -12.21 -11.33
N ALA A 13 -26.65 -11.50 -10.76
CA ALA A 13 -25.43 -11.14 -11.47
C ALA A 13 -24.39 -12.28 -11.50
N PHE A 14 -24.34 -13.10 -10.43
CA PHE A 14 -23.26 -14.07 -10.21
C PHE A 14 -23.78 -15.50 -9.94
N GLY A 15 -25.06 -15.77 -10.23
CA GLY A 15 -25.62 -17.13 -10.13
C GLY A 15 -25.60 -17.71 -8.72
N GLY A 16 -25.69 -16.88 -7.67
CA GLY A 16 -25.64 -17.33 -6.28
C GLY A 16 -24.24 -17.57 -5.72
N ARG A 17 -23.19 -17.39 -6.51
CA ARG A 17 -21.79 -17.58 -6.09
C ARG A 17 -21.30 -16.51 -5.08
N VAL A 18 -22.01 -15.39 -4.94
CA VAL A 18 -21.65 -14.29 -4.03
C VAL A 18 -22.81 -13.97 -3.12
N THR A 19 -22.53 -13.80 -1.85
CA THR A 19 -23.48 -13.39 -0.81
C THR A 19 -22.97 -12.15 -0.06
N ALA A 20 -23.90 -11.37 0.49
CA ALA A 20 -23.60 -10.22 1.33
C ALA A 20 -24.20 -10.42 2.72
N ALA A 21 -23.47 -10.08 3.76
CA ALA A 21 -23.90 -10.05 5.14
C ALA A 21 -23.52 -8.71 5.80
N LEU A 22 -24.21 -8.35 6.88
CA LEU A 22 -23.79 -7.26 7.77
C LEU A 22 -22.96 -7.86 8.91
N ALA A 23 -21.76 -7.36 9.08
CA ALA A 23 -20.88 -7.69 10.20
C ALA A 23 -20.13 -6.44 10.64
N ASP A 24 -20.12 -6.16 11.95
CA ASP A 24 -19.40 -5.04 12.57
C ASP A 24 -19.64 -3.67 11.90
N GLY A 25 -20.88 -3.41 11.49
CA GLY A 25 -21.26 -2.18 10.79
C GLY A 25 -20.82 -2.10 9.34
N CYS A 26 -20.23 -3.17 8.78
CA CYS A 26 -19.77 -3.27 7.41
C CYS A 26 -20.63 -4.24 6.60
N ILE A 27 -20.71 -4.04 5.28
CA ILE A 27 -21.22 -5.03 4.34
C ILE A 27 -20.05 -5.93 3.95
N VAL A 28 -20.12 -7.20 4.31
CA VAL A 28 -19.11 -8.19 3.93
C VAL A 28 -19.65 -9.02 2.77
N LEU A 29 -18.90 -9.02 1.64
CA LEU A 29 -19.17 -9.89 0.49
C LEU A 29 -18.32 -11.15 0.62
N ARG A 30 -18.94 -12.33 0.43
CA ARG A 30 -18.24 -13.61 0.43
C ARG A 30 -18.71 -14.48 -0.72
N GLY A 31 -17.80 -15.32 -1.18
CA GLY A 31 -18.05 -16.27 -2.27
C GLY A 31 -16.79 -16.51 -3.08
N GLU A 32 -16.95 -17.10 -4.26
CA GLU A 32 -15.86 -17.42 -5.16
C GLU A 32 -16.19 -16.97 -6.59
N LEU A 33 -15.27 -16.28 -7.23
CA LEU A 33 -15.39 -15.84 -8.62
C LEU A 33 -14.06 -16.09 -9.36
N ASP A 34 -14.20 -16.50 -10.62
CA ASP A 34 -13.09 -16.85 -11.51
C ASP A 34 -12.64 -15.70 -12.42
N ARG A 35 -13.37 -14.57 -12.42
CA ARG A 35 -13.03 -13.35 -13.17
C ARG A 35 -12.81 -12.19 -12.21
N TRP A 36 -11.65 -11.54 -12.32
CA TRP A 36 -11.35 -10.39 -11.49
C TRP A 36 -12.33 -9.23 -11.68
N ASP A 37 -12.77 -8.98 -12.92
CA ASP A 37 -13.78 -7.96 -13.21
C ASP A 37 -15.09 -8.19 -12.44
N ASP A 38 -15.48 -9.44 -12.25
CA ASP A 38 -16.67 -9.79 -11.49
C ASP A 38 -16.46 -9.57 -9.98
N VAL A 39 -15.26 -9.81 -9.44
CA VAL A 39 -14.91 -9.49 -8.05
C VAL A 39 -15.02 -7.99 -7.81
N VAL A 40 -14.45 -7.17 -8.70
CA VAL A 40 -14.54 -5.70 -8.64
C VAL A 40 -15.99 -5.24 -8.77
N ARG A 41 -16.75 -5.79 -9.73
CA ARG A 41 -18.14 -5.46 -9.97
C ARG A 41 -19.05 -5.80 -8.78
N ALA A 42 -18.81 -6.91 -8.10
CA ALA A 42 -19.54 -7.26 -6.88
C ALA A 42 -19.33 -6.21 -5.77
N GLY A 43 -18.08 -5.77 -5.56
CA GLY A 43 -17.76 -4.70 -4.63
C GLY A 43 -18.44 -3.38 -4.98
N GLN A 44 -18.42 -2.97 -6.24
CA GLN A 44 -19.09 -1.77 -6.73
C GLN A 44 -20.62 -1.83 -6.55
N MET A 45 -21.25 -3.00 -6.81
CA MET A 45 -22.67 -3.19 -6.60
C MET A 45 -23.08 -3.03 -5.13
N ALA A 46 -22.21 -3.37 -4.20
CA ALA A 46 -22.42 -3.17 -2.77
C ALA A 46 -22.16 -1.71 -2.36
N ALA A 47 -21.18 -1.05 -2.92
CA ALA A 47 -20.77 0.32 -2.57
C ALA A 47 -21.74 1.40 -3.08
N THR A 48 -22.33 1.23 -4.27
CA THR A 48 -23.06 2.29 -5.00
C THR A 48 -24.32 2.82 -4.32
N LYS A 49 -24.81 2.21 -3.25
CA LYS A 49 -26.04 2.64 -2.57
C LYS A 49 -25.91 2.81 -1.05
N TYR A 50 -24.72 2.68 -0.50
CA TYR A 50 -24.50 2.65 0.93
C TYR A 50 -23.35 3.56 1.34
N SER A 51 -23.55 4.85 1.15
CA SER A 51 -22.59 5.88 1.58
C SER A 51 -22.28 5.89 3.08
N THR A 52 -23.04 5.11 3.86
CA THR A 52 -22.92 5.07 5.33
C THR A 52 -22.28 3.78 5.86
N CYS A 53 -22.13 2.74 5.03
CA CYS A 53 -21.50 1.48 5.44
C CYS A 53 -20.24 1.21 4.61
N HIS A 54 -19.18 0.81 5.26
CA HIS A 54 -18.01 0.28 4.56
C HIS A 54 -18.33 -1.07 3.92
N VAL A 55 -17.66 -1.37 2.81
CA VAL A 55 -17.78 -2.65 2.12
C VAL A 55 -16.46 -3.39 2.23
N VAL A 56 -16.50 -4.59 2.78
CA VAL A 56 -15.39 -5.53 2.80
C VAL A 56 -15.64 -6.55 1.68
N ASN A 57 -14.80 -6.56 0.68
CA ASN A 57 -14.88 -7.53 -0.42
C ASN A 57 -13.97 -8.73 -0.10
N ASP A 58 -14.56 -9.70 0.57
CA ASP A 58 -13.92 -10.95 1.00
C ASP A 58 -14.29 -12.10 0.03
N ILE A 59 -14.30 -11.79 -1.29
CA ILE A 59 -14.56 -12.77 -2.35
C ILE A 59 -13.23 -13.40 -2.75
N THR A 60 -13.18 -14.73 -2.73
CA THR A 60 -12.04 -15.48 -3.22
C THR A 60 -11.98 -15.43 -4.75
N PHE A 61 -10.85 -14.99 -5.30
CA PHE A 61 -10.59 -15.02 -6.72
C PHE A 61 -9.91 -16.34 -7.10
N THR A 62 -10.57 -17.13 -7.94
CA THR A 62 -10.06 -18.45 -8.34
C THR A 62 -9.51 -18.51 -9.77
N GLY A 63 -9.70 -17.45 -10.55
CA GLY A 63 -9.29 -17.37 -11.97
C GLY A 63 -7.84 -16.97 -12.22
N GLY A 64 -7.07 -16.67 -11.18
CA GLY A 64 -5.65 -16.32 -11.26
C GLY A 64 -4.77 -17.46 -10.78
N LYS A 65 -3.58 -17.56 -11.36
CA LYS A 65 -2.50 -18.27 -10.69
C LYS A 65 -1.91 -17.29 -9.70
N ASP A 66 -1.83 -17.67 -8.42
CA ASP A 66 -1.07 -16.91 -7.45
C ASP A 66 0.35 -16.74 -8.00
N ALA A 67 0.76 -15.50 -8.19
CA ALA A 67 2.14 -15.24 -8.53
C ALA A 67 3.00 -15.78 -7.38
N PRO A 68 4.00 -16.62 -7.66
CA PRO A 68 4.85 -17.13 -6.60
C PRO A 68 5.45 -15.95 -5.86
N MET A 69 5.48 -16.05 -4.52
CA MET A 69 6.14 -15.04 -3.69
C MET A 69 7.56 -14.86 -4.21
N ARG A 70 7.95 -13.62 -4.44
CA ARG A 70 9.31 -13.32 -4.87
C ARG A 70 10.25 -13.57 -3.69
N VAL A 71 10.91 -14.71 -3.74
CA VAL A 71 11.91 -15.10 -2.74
C VAL A 71 13.26 -14.59 -3.23
N PRO A 72 14.10 -13.98 -2.38
CA PRO A 72 15.47 -13.62 -2.74
C PRO A 72 16.23 -14.86 -3.22
N ALA A 73 16.99 -14.72 -4.29
CA ALA A 73 17.78 -15.83 -4.86
C ALA A 73 19.07 -16.10 -4.06
N LEU A 74 19.51 -15.15 -3.25
CA LEU A 74 20.71 -15.24 -2.45
C LEU A 74 20.37 -15.78 -1.05
N HIS A 75 21.02 -16.87 -0.70
CA HIS A 75 21.12 -17.43 0.64
C HIS A 75 22.61 -17.60 0.90
N ASP A 76 23.23 -16.60 1.48
CA ASP A 76 24.63 -16.61 1.83
C ASP A 76 24.81 -16.21 3.30
N ASP A 77 26.02 -16.38 3.79
CA ASP A 77 26.45 -16.06 5.15
C ASP A 77 27.24 -14.74 5.23
N ALA A 78 27.13 -13.88 4.19
CA ALA A 78 27.92 -12.66 4.07
C ALA A 78 27.75 -11.69 5.26
N LEU A 79 26.62 -11.80 5.97
CA LEU A 79 26.31 -10.96 7.13
C LEU A 79 26.40 -11.72 8.46
N ASP A 80 26.80 -12.99 8.44
CA ASP A 80 26.92 -13.78 9.66
C ASP A 80 27.97 -13.18 10.62
N GLY A 81 27.58 -13.08 11.89
CA GLY A 81 28.43 -12.49 12.93
C GLY A 81 28.45 -10.97 12.98
N GLN A 82 27.79 -10.28 12.06
CA GLN A 82 27.62 -8.83 12.17
C GLN A 82 26.57 -8.47 13.23
N THR A 83 26.88 -7.50 14.06
CA THR A 83 26.01 -7.03 15.15
C THR A 83 25.87 -5.52 15.12
N PRO A 84 25.13 -4.97 14.13
CA PRO A 84 24.94 -3.52 14.05
C PRO A 84 24.06 -3.03 15.22
N ASP A 85 24.19 -1.74 15.56
CA ASP A 85 23.31 -1.08 16.53
C ASP A 85 21.87 -1.02 16.00
N VAL A 86 21.72 -0.84 14.67
CA VAL A 86 20.42 -0.79 14.00
C VAL A 86 20.46 -1.58 12.69
N LEU A 87 19.57 -2.55 12.56
CA LEU A 87 19.31 -3.26 11.31
C LEU A 87 18.02 -2.70 10.67
N ILE A 88 18.12 -2.22 9.44
CA ILE A 88 16.98 -1.74 8.64
C ILE A 88 16.71 -2.74 7.52
N ILE A 89 15.54 -3.34 7.53
CA ILE A 89 15.12 -4.31 6.51
C ILE A 89 14.27 -3.59 5.46
N GLY A 90 14.81 -3.48 4.26
CA GLY A 90 14.20 -2.81 3.11
C GLY A 90 14.89 -1.49 2.74
N GLY A 91 15.47 -1.46 1.56
CA GLY A 91 16.18 -0.30 0.97
C GLY A 91 15.29 0.62 0.13
N GLY A 92 13.98 0.65 0.38
CA GLY A 92 13.08 1.63 -0.23
C GLY A 92 13.16 3.00 0.45
N ILE A 93 12.36 3.97 -0.03
CA ILE A 93 12.39 5.37 0.46
C ILE A 93 12.26 5.46 1.99
N SER A 94 11.49 4.61 2.63
CA SER A 94 11.33 4.61 4.08
C SER A 94 12.61 4.16 4.78
N GLY A 95 13.19 3.04 4.37
CA GLY A 95 14.41 2.51 4.98
C GLY A 95 15.60 3.43 4.80
N VAL A 96 15.84 3.93 3.59
CA VAL A 96 16.96 4.85 3.34
C VAL A 96 16.77 6.20 4.02
N SER A 97 15.53 6.68 4.18
CA SER A 97 15.26 7.91 4.92
C SER A 97 15.53 7.76 6.42
N ILE A 98 15.18 6.61 7.00
CA ILE A 98 15.48 6.27 8.38
C ILE A 98 16.99 6.14 8.57
N ALA A 99 17.67 5.41 7.68
CA ALA A 99 19.12 5.27 7.72
C ALA A 99 19.83 6.63 7.67
N ARG A 100 19.40 7.50 6.74
CA ARG A 100 19.94 8.86 6.62
C ARG A 100 19.78 9.70 7.90
N GLU A 101 18.62 9.60 8.54
CA GLU A 101 18.38 10.37 9.77
C GLU A 101 19.19 9.82 10.94
N LEU A 102 19.26 8.49 11.08
CA LEU A 102 20.04 7.83 12.12
C LEU A 102 21.56 7.99 11.91
N ALA A 103 22.03 8.11 10.67
CA ALA A 103 23.44 8.35 10.35
C ALA A 103 24.00 9.67 10.92
N ARG A 104 23.14 10.55 11.40
CA ARG A 104 23.54 11.75 12.17
C ARG A 104 24.00 11.42 13.59
N GLN A 105 23.76 10.21 14.03
CA GLN A 105 24.14 9.70 15.34
C GLN A 105 25.36 8.79 15.22
N LYS A 106 26.04 8.53 16.35
CA LYS A 106 27.14 7.57 16.41
C LYS A 106 26.56 6.15 16.54
N LEU A 107 26.00 5.63 15.46
CA LEU A 107 25.40 4.31 15.39
C LEU A 107 26.01 3.53 14.23
N ASP A 108 26.22 2.23 14.44
CA ASP A 108 26.50 1.28 13.36
C ASP A 108 25.16 0.86 12.73
N ILE A 109 24.94 1.23 11.47
CA ILE A 109 23.66 1.04 10.80
C ILE A 109 23.86 0.14 9.58
N LEU A 110 23.15 -0.98 9.56
CA LEU A 110 23.11 -1.89 8.43
C LEU A 110 21.73 -1.82 7.74
N VAL A 111 21.73 -1.54 6.44
CA VAL A 111 20.53 -1.63 5.60
C VAL A 111 20.63 -2.85 4.72
N VAL A 112 19.62 -3.70 4.75
CA VAL A 112 19.53 -4.90 3.91
C VAL A 112 18.30 -4.84 3.02
N ASP A 113 18.42 -5.30 1.79
CA ASP A 113 17.29 -5.44 0.85
C ASP A 113 17.38 -6.79 0.14
N LYS A 114 16.23 -7.30 -0.30
CA LYS A 114 16.16 -8.52 -1.11
C LYS A 114 16.62 -8.33 -2.56
N GLU A 115 16.72 -7.11 -3.00
CA GLU A 115 17.17 -6.73 -4.33
C GLU A 115 18.66 -6.40 -4.32
N CYS A 116 19.28 -6.40 -5.49
CA CYS A 116 20.71 -6.12 -5.64
C CYS A 116 21.08 -4.64 -5.47
N ASP A 117 20.09 -3.75 -5.38
CA ASP A 117 20.30 -2.31 -5.19
C ASP A 117 19.10 -1.69 -4.47
N LEU A 118 19.30 -0.44 -4.03
CA LEU A 118 18.27 0.34 -3.34
C LEU A 118 17.17 0.80 -4.31
N ALA A 119 15.98 1.03 -3.77
CA ALA A 119 14.82 1.58 -4.48
C ALA A 119 14.33 0.78 -5.70
N LEU A 120 14.72 -0.47 -5.88
CA LEU A 120 14.26 -1.30 -7.00
C LEU A 120 12.80 -1.75 -6.92
N GLY A 121 12.14 -1.50 -5.78
CA GLY A 121 10.70 -1.69 -5.58
C GLY A 121 9.86 -0.49 -6.00
N ALA A 122 8.76 -0.26 -5.28
CA ALA A 122 7.82 0.84 -5.53
C ALA A 122 8.47 2.23 -5.46
N SER A 123 9.51 2.41 -4.66
CA SER A 123 10.19 3.70 -4.48
C SER A 123 10.88 4.20 -5.76
N GLY A 124 11.36 3.31 -6.61
CA GLY A 124 11.97 3.67 -7.89
C GLY A 124 11.02 3.55 -9.09
N ARG A 125 9.76 3.21 -8.86
CA ARG A 125 8.76 2.98 -9.92
C ARG A 125 7.47 3.76 -9.67
N ASN A 126 7.59 4.97 -9.17
CA ASN A 126 6.49 5.92 -9.00
C ASN A 126 6.64 7.07 -10.02
N ASP A 127 5.67 7.95 -10.06
CA ASP A 127 5.61 9.10 -10.97
C ASP A 127 6.49 10.29 -10.52
N GLY A 128 7.14 10.19 -9.36
CA GLY A 128 7.99 11.26 -8.80
C GLY A 128 7.22 12.47 -8.28
N GLU A 129 5.91 12.37 -8.13
CA GLU A 129 5.09 13.48 -7.63
C GLU A 129 5.16 13.59 -6.11
N VAL A 130 5.43 14.80 -5.62
CA VAL A 130 5.39 15.10 -4.19
C VAL A 130 4.01 15.61 -3.80
N HIS A 131 3.19 14.75 -3.24
CA HIS A 131 1.80 15.02 -2.91
C HIS A 131 1.65 16.21 -1.94
N PRO A 132 0.80 17.22 -2.26
CA PRO A 132 0.60 18.40 -1.40
C PRO A 132 -0.37 18.16 -0.24
N GLY A 133 -1.12 17.07 -0.24
CA GLY A 133 -2.06 16.70 0.82
C GLY A 133 -3.46 17.32 0.68
N ILE A 134 -3.84 17.83 -0.49
CA ILE A 134 -5.13 18.52 -0.71
C ILE A 134 -6.34 17.59 -0.58
N ASP A 135 -6.20 16.31 -0.95
CA ASP A 135 -7.29 15.32 -0.94
C ASP A 135 -7.47 14.63 0.42
N LEU A 136 -6.73 15.04 1.42
CA LEU A 136 -6.73 14.39 2.72
C LEU A 136 -7.57 15.15 3.74
N GLY A 137 -8.29 14.41 4.56
CA GLY A 137 -9.04 14.99 5.67
C GLY A 137 -8.14 15.83 6.58
N ARG A 138 -8.47 17.12 6.73
CA ARG A 138 -7.73 18.03 7.60
C ARG A 138 -7.68 17.49 9.03
N GLY A 139 -6.50 17.55 9.66
CA GLY A 139 -6.29 17.04 11.01
C GLY A 139 -5.96 15.56 11.11
N SER A 140 -6.05 14.79 10.01
CA SER A 140 -5.61 13.39 10.01
C SER A 140 -4.08 13.29 10.16
N ILE A 141 -3.60 12.18 10.73
CA ILE A 141 -2.17 11.89 10.82
C ILE A 141 -1.52 11.91 9.44
N LYS A 142 -2.17 11.32 8.45
CA LYS A 142 -1.70 11.29 7.07
C LYS A 142 -1.53 12.70 6.50
N HIS A 143 -2.53 13.58 6.66
CA HIS A 143 -2.46 14.97 6.23
C HIS A 143 -1.28 15.72 6.91
N LYS A 144 -1.12 15.54 8.23
CA LYS A 144 -0.03 16.17 8.99
C LYS A 144 1.34 15.81 8.42
N TYR A 145 1.60 14.51 8.20
CA TYR A 145 2.91 14.06 7.77
C TYR A 145 3.18 14.32 6.29
N ILE A 146 2.18 14.23 5.42
CA ILE A 146 2.34 14.58 4.00
C ILE A 146 2.69 16.06 3.86
N ARG A 147 1.99 16.95 4.55
CA ARG A 147 2.32 18.39 4.51
C ARG A 147 3.70 18.69 5.05
N ARG A 148 4.09 18.04 6.15
CA ARG A 148 5.44 18.18 6.70
C ARG A 148 6.50 17.68 5.70
N GLY A 149 6.29 16.50 5.12
CA GLY A 149 7.18 15.94 4.10
C GLY A 149 7.30 16.87 2.90
N ASN A 150 6.18 17.34 2.34
CA ASN A 150 6.20 18.28 1.21
C ASN A 150 7.03 19.53 1.51
N ALA A 151 6.90 20.11 2.70
CA ALA A 151 7.66 21.30 3.09
C ALA A 151 9.17 21.05 3.24
N MET A 152 9.60 19.80 3.46
CA MET A 152 11.01 19.43 3.61
C MET A 152 11.71 19.20 2.27
N TYR A 153 10.98 18.99 1.17
CA TYR A 153 11.57 18.57 -0.10
C TYR A 153 12.58 19.55 -0.66
N ASP A 154 12.35 20.85 -0.59
CA ASP A 154 13.31 21.85 -1.11
C ASP A 154 14.70 21.71 -0.46
N GLN A 155 14.71 21.56 0.87
CA GLN A 155 15.96 21.41 1.60
C GLN A 155 16.59 20.03 1.36
N VAL A 156 15.81 18.95 1.44
CA VAL A 156 16.31 17.59 1.28
C VAL A 156 16.85 17.36 -0.13
N CYS A 157 16.14 17.81 -1.16
CA CYS A 157 16.60 17.70 -2.53
C CYS A 157 17.87 18.49 -2.78
N LYS A 158 17.99 19.68 -2.18
CA LYS A 158 19.24 20.47 -2.24
C LYS A 158 20.40 19.74 -1.54
N GLU A 159 20.18 19.15 -0.39
CA GLU A 159 21.21 18.39 0.35
C GLU A 159 21.67 17.13 -0.40
N LEU A 160 20.78 16.53 -1.19
CA LEU A 160 21.02 15.30 -1.95
C LEU A 160 21.40 15.55 -3.41
N ASP A 161 21.51 16.81 -3.83
CA ASP A 161 21.75 17.21 -5.23
C ASP A 161 20.73 16.60 -6.22
N VAL A 162 19.45 16.56 -5.80
CA VAL A 162 18.35 16.04 -6.61
C VAL A 162 17.57 17.21 -7.22
N PRO A 163 17.38 17.25 -8.54
CA PRO A 163 16.54 18.26 -9.18
C PRO A 163 15.09 18.18 -8.64
N PHE A 164 14.58 19.33 -8.18
CA PHE A 164 13.23 19.44 -7.66
C PHE A 164 12.59 20.76 -8.11
N HIS A 165 11.39 20.68 -8.68
CA HIS A 165 10.67 21.84 -9.18
C HIS A 165 9.26 21.88 -8.59
N ARG A 166 8.88 23.03 -8.03
CA ARG A 166 7.51 23.28 -7.59
C ARG A 166 6.69 23.82 -8.76
N VAL A 167 6.04 22.92 -9.46
CA VAL A 167 5.24 23.26 -10.67
C VAL A 167 3.75 23.45 -10.38
N GLY A 168 3.31 23.09 -9.17
CA GLY A 168 1.90 23.07 -8.78
C GLY A 168 1.17 21.80 -9.22
N GLN A 169 -0.04 21.64 -8.73
CA GLN A 169 -1.01 20.60 -9.07
C GLN A 169 -2.30 21.26 -9.51
#